data_2d23db1b5e2fdea1c5e680e1082fb2b1
#
_entry.id   2d23db1b5e2fdea1c5e680e1082fb2b1
#
_cell.length_a   1.000
_cell.length_b   1.000
_cell.length_c   1.000
_cell.angle_alpha   90.00
_cell.angle_beta   90.00
_cell.angle_gamma   90.00
#
_symmetry.space_group_name_H-M   'P 1'
#
loop_
_entity.id
_entity.type
_entity.pdbx_description
1 polymer ?
#
loop_
_entity_poly.entity_id
_entity_poly.type
_entity_poly.pdbx_seq_one_letter_code
_entity_poly.pdbx_strand_id
1 'polypeptide(L)'
;MMKSDEFVANVRKSAEDSFTSGLYCAESVVLALARAQGIESEILPKVATSFCGGMSRTCGTCGALTGAIMGVGLALGRSKAEESVAPSYAATQKLIKEFEQEFGSRECHVLLGCDLGTQEGQEMFREEGLRVQCTKFTGKAAEIAARIVSESNS
;
A
#
# COMPACT_ATOMS: atom_id res chain seq x y z
N MET A 1 -21.77 -10.87 1.96
CA MET A 1 -20.91 -11.01 0.76
C MET A 1 -20.86 -9.73 -0.05
N MET A 2 -22.01 -9.18 -0.51
CA MET A 2 -22.03 -7.91 -1.27
C MET A 2 -21.43 -6.74 -0.49
N LYS A 3 -21.70 -6.66 0.84
CA LYS A 3 -21.13 -5.60 1.70
C LYS A 3 -19.61 -5.66 1.80
N SER A 4 -19.01 -6.87 1.80
CA SER A 4 -17.58 -7.06 1.87
C SER A 4 -16.91 -6.61 0.55
N ASP A 5 -17.49 -6.99 -0.58
CA ASP A 5 -16.97 -6.62 -1.90
C ASP A 5 -17.08 -5.12 -2.13
N GLU A 6 -18.21 -4.52 -1.72
CA GLU A 6 -18.40 -3.08 -1.78
C GLU A 6 -17.39 -2.33 -0.90
N PHE A 7 -17.16 -2.82 0.31
CA PHE A 7 -16.17 -2.26 1.23
C PHE A 7 -14.78 -2.28 0.60
N VAL A 8 -14.37 -3.41 0.06
CA VAL A 8 -13.06 -3.58 -0.57
C VAL A 8 -12.92 -2.66 -1.79
N ALA A 9 -13.96 -2.58 -2.64
CA ALA A 9 -13.98 -1.70 -3.80
C ALA A 9 -13.86 -0.22 -3.39
N ASN A 10 -14.52 0.19 -2.32
CA ASN A 10 -14.47 1.55 -1.80
C ASN A 10 -13.08 1.90 -1.26
N VAL A 11 -12.42 0.99 -0.58
CA VAL A 11 -11.05 1.18 -0.10
C VAL A 11 -10.10 1.36 -1.28
N ARG A 12 -10.21 0.52 -2.29
CA ARG A 12 -9.42 0.62 -3.51
C ARG A 12 -9.60 1.99 -4.16
N LYS A 13 -10.84 2.41 -4.37
CA LYS A 13 -11.16 3.70 -4.98
C LYS A 13 -10.59 4.85 -4.15
N SER A 14 -10.74 4.82 -2.84
CA SER A 14 -10.20 5.82 -1.93
C SER A 14 -8.68 5.97 -2.09
N ALA A 15 -7.96 4.85 -2.17
CA ALA A 15 -6.51 4.86 -2.37
C ALA A 15 -6.13 5.46 -3.73
N GLU A 16 -6.80 5.04 -4.80
CA GLU A 16 -6.56 5.55 -6.15
C GLU A 16 -6.86 7.04 -6.24
N ASP A 17 -7.96 7.50 -5.64
CA ASP A 17 -8.34 8.92 -5.64
C ASP A 17 -7.31 9.78 -4.88
N SER A 18 -6.81 9.31 -3.75
CA SER A 18 -5.77 10.02 -2.99
C SER A 18 -4.48 10.13 -3.81
N PHE A 19 -4.11 9.06 -4.50
CA PHE A 19 -2.92 9.06 -5.36
C PHE A 19 -3.06 10.05 -6.51
N THR A 20 -4.19 10.04 -7.19
CA THR A 20 -4.44 10.98 -8.31
C THR A 20 -4.58 12.43 -7.84
N SER A 21 -4.95 12.65 -6.58
CA SER A 21 -5.07 13.98 -5.97
C SER A 21 -3.75 14.56 -5.47
N GLY A 22 -2.66 13.80 -5.51
CA GLY A 22 -1.32 14.31 -5.21
C GLY A 22 -0.56 13.63 -4.09
N LEU A 23 -1.18 12.78 -3.28
CA LEU A 23 -0.45 11.92 -2.35
C LEU A 23 0.22 10.79 -3.12
N TYR A 24 1.29 10.23 -2.58
CA TYR A 24 1.98 9.12 -3.24
C TYR A 24 1.50 7.77 -2.70
N CYS A 25 2.10 6.68 -3.18
CA CYS A 25 1.61 5.33 -3.01
C CYS A 25 1.41 4.90 -1.54
N ALA A 26 2.42 4.97 -0.71
CA ALA A 26 2.32 4.53 0.70
C ALA A 26 1.33 5.39 1.49
N GLU A 27 1.38 6.70 1.29
CA GLU A 27 0.48 7.65 1.93
C GLU A 27 -0.99 7.34 1.57
N SER A 28 -1.24 7.13 0.28
CA SER A 28 -2.59 6.88 -0.23
C SER A 28 -3.19 5.59 0.30
N VAL A 29 -2.40 4.53 0.35
CA VAL A 29 -2.88 3.22 0.78
C VAL A 29 -3.15 3.20 2.28
N VAL A 30 -2.21 3.70 3.10
CA VAL A 30 -2.41 3.69 4.56
C VAL A 30 -3.60 4.57 4.97
N LEU A 31 -3.79 5.72 4.31
CA LEU A 31 -4.94 6.58 4.59
C LEU A 31 -6.26 5.91 4.23
N ALA A 32 -6.33 5.24 3.09
CA ALA A 32 -7.53 4.53 2.67
C ALA A 32 -7.91 3.44 3.69
N LEU A 33 -6.93 2.66 4.12
CA LEU A 33 -7.14 1.60 5.11
C LEU A 33 -7.47 2.14 6.50
N ALA A 34 -6.85 3.26 6.90
CA ALA A 34 -7.16 3.93 8.16
C ALA A 34 -8.60 4.45 8.19
N ARG A 35 -9.01 5.15 7.14
CA ARG A 35 -10.37 5.69 7.01
C ARG A 35 -11.42 4.57 7.06
N ALA A 36 -11.13 3.46 6.41
CA ALA A 36 -12.01 2.29 6.41
C ALA A 36 -12.16 1.70 7.81
N GLN A 37 -11.20 1.91 8.69
CA GLN A 37 -11.22 1.47 10.09
C GLN A 37 -11.70 2.55 11.05
N GLY A 38 -12.15 3.70 10.53
CA GLY A 38 -12.60 4.81 11.35
C GLY A 38 -11.48 5.59 12.02
N ILE A 39 -10.26 5.48 11.52
CA ILE A 39 -9.08 6.15 12.07
C ILE A 39 -8.78 7.39 11.24
N GLU A 40 -8.74 8.54 11.89
CA GLU A 40 -8.34 9.82 11.30
C GLU A 40 -7.15 10.37 12.08
N SER A 41 -6.03 10.63 11.39
CA SER A 41 -4.83 11.17 12.01
C SER A 41 -3.94 11.82 10.97
N GLU A 42 -3.49 13.04 11.25
CA GLU A 42 -2.53 13.74 10.40
C GLU A 42 -1.14 13.11 10.43
N ILE A 43 -0.89 12.25 11.40
CA ILE A 43 0.40 11.54 11.52
C ILE A 43 0.54 10.47 10.44
N LEU A 44 -0.57 9.86 10.01
CA LEU A 44 -0.53 8.72 9.09
C LEU A 44 0.12 9.02 7.74
N PRO A 45 -0.22 10.12 7.03
CA PRO A 45 0.52 10.41 5.80
C PRO A 45 1.99 10.69 6.08
N LYS A 46 2.31 11.37 7.19
CA LYS A 46 3.70 11.70 7.53
C LYS A 46 4.58 10.46 7.74
N VAL A 47 4.10 9.47 8.48
CA VAL A 47 4.88 8.24 8.75
C VAL A 47 5.06 7.40 7.49
N ALA A 48 4.21 7.58 6.50
CA ALA A 48 4.27 6.83 5.24
C ALA A 48 5.08 7.53 4.15
N THR A 49 5.30 8.84 4.26
CA THR A 49 5.93 9.64 3.19
C THR A 49 7.27 9.07 2.73
N SER A 50 8.14 8.70 3.64
CA SER A 50 9.48 8.19 3.32
C SER A 50 9.48 6.77 2.74
N PHE A 51 8.36 6.06 2.82
CA PHE A 51 8.20 4.74 2.19
C PHE A 51 7.78 4.83 0.73
N CYS A 52 7.34 5.99 0.27
CA CYS A 52 6.95 6.21 -1.12
C CYS A 52 8.15 6.12 -2.06
N GLY A 53 7.89 5.73 -3.31
CA GLY A 53 8.92 5.64 -4.33
C GLY A 53 9.98 4.56 -4.07
N GLY A 54 9.59 3.46 -3.43
CA GLY A 54 10.50 2.38 -3.11
C GLY A 54 11.53 2.79 -2.05
N MET A 55 11.06 3.20 -0.88
CA MET A 55 11.88 3.69 0.24
C MET A 55 12.66 4.95 -0.14
N SER A 56 11.94 6.00 -0.49
CA SER A 56 12.53 7.30 -0.85
C SER A 56 13.48 7.22 -2.05
N ARG A 57 13.09 6.44 -3.07
CA ARG A 57 13.84 6.29 -4.33
C ARG A 57 15.17 5.57 -4.17
N THR A 58 15.19 4.54 -3.32
CA THR A 58 16.39 3.71 -3.08
C THR A 58 16.23 2.28 -3.59
N CYS A 59 15.34 2.05 -4.55
CA CYS A 59 15.07 0.72 -5.12
C CYS A 59 14.55 -0.30 -4.09
N GLY A 60 13.84 0.18 -3.07
CA GLY A 60 13.26 -0.68 -2.05
C GLY A 60 11.88 -1.19 -2.43
N THR A 61 11.18 -1.73 -1.44
CA THR A 61 9.82 -2.26 -1.59
C THR A 61 8.87 -1.17 -2.07
N CYS A 62 7.98 -1.53 -2.99
CA CYS A 62 6.94 -0.63 -3.51
C CYS A 62 6.14 0.01 -2.36
N GLY A 63 5.97 1.34 -2.42
CA GLY A 63 5.24 2.09 -1.39
C GLY A 63 3.78 1.69 -1.25
N ALA A 64 3.16 1.22 -2.33
CA ALA A 64 1.80 0.68 -2.27
C ALA A 64 1.73 -0.51 -1.30
N LEU A 65 2.73 -1.39 -1.37
CA LEU A 65 2.80 -2.55 -0.48
C LEU A 65 3.14 -2.15 0.96
N THR A 66 4.11 -1.27 1.16
CA THR A 66 4.47 -0.84 2.52
C THR A 66 3.33 -0.08 3.20
N GLY A 67 2.60 0.75 2.46
CA GLY A 67 1.40 1.41 2.97
C GLY A 67 0.30 0.41 3.34
N ALA A 68 0.14 -0.64 2.55
CA ALA A 68 -0.80 -1.71 2.84
C ALA A 68 -0.40 -2.48 4.11
N ILE A 69 0.89 -2.74 4.29
CA ILE A 69 1.43 -3.39 5.50
C ILE A 69 1.13 -2.53 6.74
N MET A 70 1.30 -1.22 6.64
CA MET A 70 0.94 -0.30 7.73
C MET A 70 -0.56 -0.38 8.03
N GLY A 71 -1.40 -0.43 7.02
CA GLY A 71 -2.85 -0.56 7.17
C GLY A 71 -3.26 -1.86 7.85
N VAL A 72 -2.59 -2.95 7.52
CA VAL A 72 -2.76 -4.24 8.21
C VAL A 72 -2.35 -4.09 9.68
N GLY A 73 -1.24 -3.40 9.94
CA GLY A 73 -0.77 -3.13 11.29
C GLY A 73 -1.77 -2.35 12.13
N LEU A 74 -2.48 -1.40 11.52
CA LEU A 74 -3.54 -0.65 12.24
C LEU A 74 -4.67 -1.57 12.71
N ALA A 75 -4.98 -2.60 11.95
CA ALA A 75 -6.06 -3.53 12.27
C ALA A 75 -5.61 -4.67 13.19
N LEU A 76 -4.42 -5.23 12.97
CA LEU A 76 -3.97 -6.48 13.56
C LEU A 76 -2.66 -6.37 14.33
N GLY A 77 -2.08 -5.18 14.40
CA GLY A 77 -0.85 -4.93 15.15
C GLY A 77 -1.09 -4.93 16.65
N ARG A 78 -0.01 -4.84 17.39
CA ARG A 78 -0.06 -4.80 18.86
C ARG A 78 0.35 -3.43 19.38
N SER A 79 -0.20 -3.07 20.52
CA SER A 79 0.17 -1.84 21.22
C SER A 79 0.96 -2.10 22.50
N LYS A 80 1.09 -3.37 22.90
CA LYS A 80 1.79 -3.79 24.13
C LYS A 80 2.68 -5.00 23.84
N ALA A 81 3.80 -5.08 24.54
CA ALA A 81 4.77 -6.15 24.36
C ALA A 81 4.19 -7.54 24.64
N GLU A 82 3.21 -7.67 25.51
CA GLU A 82 2.57 -8.92 25.89
C GLU A 82 1.62 -9.46 24.81
N GLU A 83 1.16 -8.61 23.91
CA GLU A 83 0.28 -9.04 22.83
C GLU A 83 1.06 -9.77 21.74
N SER A 84 0.42 -10.74 21.10
CA SER A 84 1.05 -11.54 20.05
C SER A 84 1.23 -10.76 18.75
N VAL A 85 2.34 -10.95 18.07
CA VAL A 85 2.57 -10.44 16.71
C VAL A 85 1.96 -11.34 15.64
N ALA A 86 1.54 -12.55 15.99
CA ALA A 86 1.15 -13.58 15.03
C ALA A 86 0.04 -13.17 14.06
N PRO A 87 -1.05 -12.50 14.48
CA PRO A 87 -2.10 -12.09 13.53
C PRO A 87 -1.58 -11.14 12.47
N SER A 88 -0.81 -10.13 12.87
CA SER A 88 -0.24 -9.14 11.95
C SER A 88 0.77 -9.78 10.99
N TYR A 89 1.62 -10.65 11.51
CA TYR A 89 2.64 -11.34 10.69
C TYR A 89 2.00 -12.25 9.65
N ALA A 90 1.01 -13.02 10.04
CA ALA A 90 0.31 -13.92 9.10
C ALA A 90 -0.39 -13.14 8.00
N ALA A 91 -1.08 -12.05 8.35
CA ALA A 91 -1.77 -11.20 7.39
C ALA A 91 -0.77 -10.52 6.44
N THR A 92 0.35 -10.03 6.96
CA THR A 92 1.38 -9.38 6.16
C THR A 92 2.04 -10.36 5.19
N GLN A 93 2.34 -11.57 5.64
CA GLN A 93 2.90 -12.61 4.77
C GLN A 93 1.96 -12.93 3.60
N LYS A 94 0.68 -13.04 3.89
CA LYS A 94 -0.36 -13.28 2.86
C LYS A 94 -0.45 -12.10 1.88
N LEU A 95 -0.45 -10.89 2.39
CA LEU A 95 -0.49 -9.66 1.59
C LEU A 95 0.70 -9.59 0.62
N ILE A 96 1.91 -9.80 1.12
CA ILE A 96 3.13 -9.77 0.29
C ILE A 96 3.06 -10.84 -0.79
N LYS A 97 2.67 -12.05 -0.43
CA LYS A 97 2.55 -13.16 -1.38
C LYS A 97 1.56 -12.85 -2.49
N GLU A 98 0.37 -12.35 -2.16
CA GLU A 98 -0.65 -12.01 -3.15
C GLU A 98 -0.22 -10.85 -4.04
N PHE A 99 0.44 -9.83 -3.48
CA PHE A 99 0.98 -8.72 -4.25
C PHE A 99 2.04 -9.20 -5.26
N GLU A 100 2.97 -10.04 -4.82
CA GLU A 100 4.01 -10.59 -5.70
C GLU A 100 3.43 -11.52 -6.76
N GLN A 101 2.38 -12.27 -6.45
CA GLN A 101 1.68 -13.10 -7.44
C GLN A 101 1.01 -12.25 -8.51
N GLU A 102 0.45 -11.10 -8.13
CA GLU A 102 -0.23 -10.21 -9.07
C GLU A 102 0.75 -9.47 -9.98
N PHE A 103 1.87 -8.98 -9.45
CA PHE A 103 2.76 -8.08 -10.17
C PHE A 103 4.16 -8.64 -10.47
N GLY A 104 4.50 -9.80 -9.96
CA GLY A 104 5.77 -10.47 -10.21
C GLY A 104 6.93 -10.04 -9.33
N SER A 105 6.79 -8.98 -8.56
CA SER A 105 7.82 -8.46 -7.66
C SER A 105 7.20 -7.54 -6.62
N ARG A 106 7.95 -7.22 -5.59
CA ARG A 106 7.60 -6.18 -4.62
C ARG A 106 8.56 -4.99 -4.66
N GLU A 107 9.59 -5.06 -5.50
CA GLU A 107 10.60 -4.01 -5.58
C GLU A 107 10.23 -2.96 -6.61
N CYS A 108 10.27 -1.69 -6.19
CA CYS A 108 9.85 -0.54 -7.00
C CYS A 108 10.53 -0.51 -8.38
N HIS A 109 11.86 -0.64 -8.41
CA HIS A 109 12.60 -0.56 -9.67
C HIS A 109 12.31 -1.73 -10.62
N VAL A 110 11.98 -2.90 -10.10
CA VAL A 110 11.59 -4.06 -10.92
C VAL A 110 10.20 -3.84 -11.49
N LEU A 111 9.28 -3.36 -10.67
CA LEU A 111 7.89 -3.11 -11.08
C LEU A 111 7.79 -2.01 -12.14
N LEU A 112 8.61 -0.97 -12.02
CA LEU A 112 8.60 0.17 -12.93
C LEU A 112 9.55 0.01 -14.12
N GLY A 113 10.57 -0.83 -13.99
CA GLY A 113 11.62 -0.97 -14.99
C GLY A 113 12.59 0.21 -15.02
N CYS A 114 12.61 1.03 -13.98
CA CYS A 114 13.53 2.18 -13.87
C CYS A 114 13.86 2.49 -12.41
N ASP A 115 15.03 3.11 -12.21
CA ASP A 115 15.51 3.52 -10.89
C ASP A 115 15.16 4.99 -10.66
N LEU A 116 14.17 5.25 -9.80
CA LEU A 116 13.73 6.60 -9.46
C LEU A 116 14.78 7.42 -8.70
N GLY A 117 15.84 6.77 -8.21
CA GLY A 117 16.96 7.44 -7.57
C GLY A 117 17.91 8.12 -8.56
N THR A 118 17.75 7.86 -9.86
CA THR A 118 18.59 8.43 -10.93
C THR A 118 17.79 9.45 -11.74
N GLN A 119 18.48 10.43 -12.33
CA GLN A 119 17.86 11.38 -13.22
C GLN A 119 17.26 10.67 -14.44
N GLU A 120 17.98 9.71 -15.01
CA GLU A 120 17.52 8.91 -16.16
C GLU A 120 16.21 8.16 -15.83
N GLY A 121 16.16 7.53 -14.65
CA GLY A 121 14.97 6.81 -14.20
C GLY A 121 13.77 7.71 -14.00
N GLN A 122 13.99 8.90 -13.46
CA GLN A 122 12.92 9.90 -13.28
C GLN A 122 12.41 10.43 -14.61
N GLU A 123 13.29 10.65 -15.58
CA GLU A 123 12.91 11.06 -16.94
C GLU A 123 12.09 9.96 -17.62
N MET A 124 12.55 8.72 -17.55
CA MET A 124 11.82 7.57 -18.09
C MET A 124 10.43 7.45 -17.48
N PHE A 125 10.33 7.61 -16.16
CA PHE A 125 9.06 7.58 -15.45
C PHE A 125 8.06 8.59 -16.01
N ARG A 126 8.52 9.83 -16.25
CA ARG A 126 7.68 10.90 -16.81
C ARG A 126 7.33 10.65 -18.27
N GLU A 127 8.34 10.36 -19.09
CA GLU A 127 8.18 10.21 -20.54
C GLU A 127 7.31 9.03 -20.93
N GLU A 128 7.43 7.93 -20.22
CA GLU A 128 6.65 6.72 -20.48
C GLU A 128 5.32 6.66 -19.73
N GLY A 129 5.00 7.68 -18.93
CA GLY A 129 3.75 7.76 -18.19
C GLY A 129 3.59 6.65 -17.16
N LEU A 130 4.66 6.25 -16.51
CA LEU A 130 4.66 5.12 -15.57
C LEU A 130 3.84 5.37 -14.31
N ARG A 131 3.43 6.62 -14.05
CA ARG A 131 2.55 6.97 -12.93
C ARG A 131 1.24 6.16 -12.97
N VAL A 132 0.76 5.81 -14.16
CA VAL A 132 -0.43 4.96 -14.33
C VAL A 132 -0.22 3.59 -13.68
N GLN A 133 0.99 3.04 -13.79
CA GLN A 133 1.32 1.78 -13.13
C GLN A 133 1.27 1.91 -11.61
N CYS A 134 1.78 3.01 -11.08
CA CYS A 134 1.74 3.28 -9.64
C CYS A 134 0.29 3.37 -9.12
N THR A 135 -0.63 3.92 -9.90
CA THR A 135 -2.06 3.95 -9.55
C THR A 135 -2.61 2.53 -9.43
N LYS A 136 -2.22 1.63 -10.33
CA LYS A 136 -2.65 0.23 -10.30
C LYS A 136 -2.09 -0.50 -9.08
N PHE A 137 -0.81 -0.30 -8.77
CA PHE A 137 -0.18 -0.90 -7.58
C PHE A 137 -0.87 -0.40 -6.31
N THR A 138 -1.14 0.90 -6.24
CA THR A 138 -1.79 1.56 -5.12
C THR A 138 -3.19 0.98 -4.87
N GLY A 139 -4.00 0.92 -5.90
CA GLY A 139 -5.35 0.39 -5.80
C GLY A 139 -5.36 -1.09 -5.43
N LYS A 140 -4.53 -1.88 -6.08
CA LYS A 140 -4.49 -3.33 -5.85
C LYS A 140 -3.98 -3.68 -4.45
N ALA A 141 -2.95 -3.00 -3.98
CA ALA A 141 -2.44 -3.22 -2.63
C ALA A 141 -3.50 -2.90 -1.57
N ALA A 142 -4.22 -1.80 -1.73
CA ALA A 142 -5.30 -1.42 -0.84
C ALA A 142 -6.43 -2.46 -0.87
N GLU A 143 -6.79 -2.94 -2.05
CA GLU A 143 -7.81 -3.98 -2.22
C GLU A 143 -7.43 -5.27 -1.49
N ILE A 144 -6.24 -5.77 -1.71
CA ILE A 144 -5.74 -7.00 -1.08
C ILE A 144 -5.74 -6.86 0.45
N ALA A 145 -5.19 -5.77 0.96
CA ALA A 145 -5.13 -5.51 2.40
C ALA A 145 -6.53 -5.40 3.02
N ALA A 146 -7.45 -4.69 2.37
CA ALA A 146 -8.82 -4.54 2.84
C ALA A 146 -9.53 -5.90 2.93
N ARG A 147 -9.33 -6.76 1.94
CA ARG A 147 -9.92 -8.09 1.94
C ARG A 147 -9.35 -8.94 3.08
N ILE A 148 -8.04 -8.93 3.26
CA ILE A 148 -7.37 -9.70 4.32
C ILE A 148 -7.85 -9.24 5.71
N VAL A 149 -7.93 -7.93 5.93
CA VAL A 149 -8.42 -7.37 7.20
C VAL A 149 -9.88 -7.74 7.44
N SER A 150 -10.74 -7.66 6.41
CA SER A 150 -12.15 -8.06 6.50
C SER A 150 -12.29 -9.52 6.88
N GLU A 151 -11.53 -10.41 6.26
CA GLU A 151 -11.55 -11.84 6.54
C GLU A 151 -11.10 -12.14 7.96
N SER A 152 -10.14 -11.40 8.48
CA SER A 152 -9.61 -11.58 9.83
C SER A 152 -10.60 -11.15 10.91
N ASN A 153 -11.54 -10.27 10.60
CA ASN A 153 -12.54 -9.75 11.52
C ASN A 153 -13.85 -10.57 11.53
N SER A 154 -13.93 -11.60 10.71
CA SER A 154 -15.11 -12.46 10.62
C SER A 154 -14.99 -13.75 11.41
#